data_2f6370bf3f157d1168ed71dcbbddc208
#
_entry.id   2f6370bf3f157d1168ed71dcbbddc208
#
_cell.length_a   1.000
_cell.length_b   1.000
_cell.length_c   1.000
_cell.angle_alpha   90.00
_cell.angle_beta   90.00
_cell.angle_gamma   90.00
#
_symmetry.space_group_name_H-M   'P 1'
#
loop_
_entity.id
_entity.type
_entity.pdbx_description
1 polymer ?
#
loop_
_entity_poly.entity_id
_entity_poly.type
_entity_poly.pdbx_seq_one_letter_code
_entity_poly.pdbx_strand_id
1 'polypeptide(L)'
;MASFDHTAHSLSSPIPAAPFPSRAGIGLKAQHYQEVLDLAPDIGWLEVHSENYMCAGGPTLSWLTAMRERYPISLHGVGMSLGTASPLDQVHLKRLVDLERRIEPGGVSEHLSWSIADGVYLNDLIALPYTEESLDVFATHVLEMQDALKRRVLIENPSSYLRYAHSVIPEPEFLLEVTRISGCAVLLDVNNVFVSAMNHGFDPVQYLDQIPADQIGEIHLGGHSQTIIDGRTIRVDDHGSRVCDEVWALYERVIERCGAKPTLIEWDSNIPELSVLLDEAAKADRILERAHNKHPENPTEVSHAVIG
;
A
#
# COMPACT_ATOMS: atom_id res chain seq x y z
N MET A 1 -14.42 -33.38 12.92
CA MET A 1 -13.73 -32.36 13.72
C MET A 1 -12.26 -32.74 13.76
N ALA A 2 -11.47 -32.23 12.85
CA ALA A 2 -10.02 -32.38 12.84
C ALA A 2 -9.44 -31.06 13.37
N SER A 3 -8.85 -31.13 14.55
CA SER A 3 -8.11 -30.04 15.19
C SER A 3 -6.81 -29.86 14.41
N PHE A 4 -6.69 -28.76 13.67
CA PHE A 4 -5.42 -28.35 13.06
C PHE A 4 -4.59 -27.61 14.11
N ASP A 5 -3.50 -28.23 14.46
CA ASP A 5 -2.51 -27.73 15.40
C ASP A 5 -1.67 -26.64 14.68
N HIS A 6 -2.00 -25.37 14.92
CA HIS A 6 -1.21 -24.24 14.43
C HIS A 6 0.08 -24.14 15.24
N THR A 7 1.09 -24.90 14.87
CA THR A 7 2.45 -24.63 15.34
C THR A 7 2.90 -23.28 14.77
N ALA A 8 2.89 -22.28 15.63
CA ALA A 8 3.44 -20.96 15.33
C ALA A 8 4.89 -21.10 14.86
N HIS A 9 5.10 -20.94 13.56
CA HIS A 9 6.44 -20.71 13.04
C HIS A 9 6.92 -19.36 13.54
N SER A 10 7.79 -19.40 14.54
CA SER A 10 8.53 -18.24 15.01
C SER A 10 9.37 -17.70 13.86
N LEU A 11 8.90 -16.63 13.23
CA LEU A 11 9.71 -15.84 12.33
C LEU A 11 10.90 -15.30 13.13
N SER A 12 12.11 -15.63 12.71
CA SER A 12 13.30 -14.92 13.18
C SER A 12 13.07 -13.43 12.93
N SER A 13 13.29 -12.60 13.97
CA SER A 13 13.02 -11.16 13.93
C SER A 13 13.48 -10.55 12.62
N PRO A 14 12.59 -9.87 11.88
CA PRO A 14 12.96 -9.27 10.60
C PRO A 14 14.04 -8.21 10.83
N ILE A 15 15.02 -8.18 9.93
CA ILE A 15 16.02 -7.09 9.90
C ILE A 15 15.23 -5.81 9.61
N PRO A 16 15.29 -4.78 10.46
CA PRO A 16 14.56 -3.55 10.20
C PRO A 16 15.10 -2.91 8.92
N ALA A 17 14.30 -2.82 7.86
CA ALA A 17 14.54 -1.85 6.81
C ALA A 17 14.58 -0.46 7.47
N ALA A 18 15.40 0.47 6.96
CA ALA A 18 15.37 1.83 7.45
C ALA A 18 13.92 2.33 7.39
N PRO A 19 13.35 2.85 8.48
CA PRO A 19 11.95 3.24 8.48
C PRO A 19 11.71 4.28 7.39
N PHE A 20 10.61 4.13 6.64
CA PHE A 20 10.15 5.17 5.73
C PHE A 20 9.96 6.46 6.53
N PRO A 21 10.38 7.61 5.97
CA PRO A 21 10.08 8.88 6.62
C PRO A 21 8.57 9.09 6.67
N SER A 22 8.05 9.54 7.81
CA SER A 22 6.64 9.96 7.95
C SER A 22 6.41 11.29 7.23
N ARG A 23 6.68 11.31 5.93
CA ARG A 23 6.56 12.42 4.99
C ARG A 23 5.75 12.00 3.77
N ALA A 24 5.35 12.99 2.97
CA ALA A 24 4.70 12.72 1.70
C ALA A 24 5.70 12.22 0.64
N GLY A 25 5.30 11.19 -0.10
CA GLY A 25 5.92 10.69 -1.31
C GLY A 25 5.01 10.87 -2.53
N ILE A 26 5.53 10.56 -3.69
CA ILE A 26 4.76 10.55 -4.95
C ILE A 26 5.02 9.27 -5.75
N GLY A 27 4.00 8.83 -6.50
CA GLY A 27 4.15 7.78 -7.49
C GLY A 27 5.06 8.24 -8.64
N LEU A 28 6.19 7.56 -8.83
CA LEU A 28 7.16 7.92 -9.87
C LEU A 28 6.71 7.40 -11.24
N LYS A 29 6.49 8.31 -12.18
CA LYS A 29 6.07 7.99 -13.55
C LYS A 29 7.20 8.29 -14.55
N ALA A 30 7.26 7.51 -15.64
CA ALA A 30 8.36 7.59 -16.61
C ALA A 30 8.56 9.00 -17.20
N GLN A 31 7.49 9.75 -17.42
CA GLN A 31 7.55 11.11 -17.92
C GLN A 31 8.24 12.10 -16.97
N HIS A 32 8.33 11.79 -15.68
CA HIS A 32 8.93 12.67 -14.66
C HIS A 32 10.38 12.33 -14.32
N TYR A 33 10.94 11.23 -14.85
CA TYR A 33 12.27 10.76 -14.45
C TYR A 33 13.35 11.85 -14.55
N GLN A 34 13.45 12.47 -15.72
CA GLN A 34 14.47 13.51 -15.94
C GLN A 34 14.24 14.71 -15.03
N GLU A 35 12.98 15.17 -14.94
CA GLU A 35 12.63 16.34 -14.16
C GLU A 35 12.86 16.15 -12.66
N VAL A 36 12.54 14.97 -12.12
CA VAL A 36 12.81 14.63 -10.70
C VAL A 36 14.30 14.62 -10.41
N LEU A 37 15.14 14.08 -11.33
CA LEU A 37 16.59 14.13 -11.14
C LEU A 37 17.17 15.53 -11.24
N ASP A 38 16.66 16.35 -12.17
CA ASP A 38 17.17 17.70 -12.41
C ASP A 38 16.78 18.66 -11.28
N LEU A 39 15.52 18.60 -10.83
CA LEU A 39 14.98 19.47 -9.78
C LEU A 39 15.34 19.02 -8.38
N ALA A 40 15.53 17.72 -8.17
CA ALA A 40 15.72 17.11 -6.86
C ALA A 40 14.72 17.64 -5.81
N PRO A 41 13.38 17.51 -6.06
CA PRO A 41 12.37 18.10 -5.18
C PRO A 41 12.48 17.56 -3.76
N ASP A 42 12.13 18.41 -2.78
CA ASP A 42 12.10 18.01 -1.35
C ASP A 42 10.84 17.23 -1.03
N ILE A 43 10.87 15.92 -1.35
CA ILE A 43 9.83 14.93 -1.04
C ILE A 43 10.42 13.83 -0.18
N GLY A 44 9.57 13.14 0.58
CA GLY A 44 10.03 12.10 1.49
C GLY A 44 10.58 10.87 0.79
N TRP A 45 9.93 10.41 -0.28
CA TRP A 45 10.21 9.14 -0.95
C TRP A 45 9.46 9.04 -2.29
N LEU A 46 9.78 7.98 -3.03
CA LEU A 46 9.16 7.67 -4.32
C LEU A 46 8.61 6.26 -4.30
N GLU A 47 7.46 6.05 -4.93
CA GLU A 47 6.92 4.72 -5.16
C GLU A 47 6.91 4.35 -6.64
N VAL A 48 7.06 3.07 -6.91
CA VAL A 48 6.98 2.49 -8.25
C VAL A 48 6.19 1.19 -8.25
N HIS A 49 5.45 0.93 -9.33
CA HIS A 49 4.88 -0.39 -9.56
C HIS A 49 6.01 -1.38 -9.86
N SER A 50 6.14 -2.40 -9.03
CA SER A 50 7.23 -3.37 -9.06
C SER A 50 7.40 -4.03 -10.43
N GLU A 51 6.30 -4.37 -11.07
CA GLU A 51 6.25 -5.10 -12.34
C GLU A 51 6.94 -4.35 -13.48
N ASN A 52 6.91 -3.02 -13.45
CA ASN A 52 7.56 -2.19 -14.45
C ASN A 52 9.09 -2.30 -14.43
N TYR A 53 9.66 -2.84 -13.35
CA TYR A 53 11.10 -2.91 -13.11
C TYR A 53 11.63 -4.34 -12.95
N MET A 54 10.79 -5.36 -13.09
CA MET A 54 11.15 -6.79 -13.03
C MET A 54 11.89 -7.27 -14.28
N CYS A 55 12.80 -6.45 -14.82
CA CYS A 55 13.61 -6.74 -15.97
C CYS A 55 15.08 -7.01 -15.58
N ALA A 56 15.82 -7.71 -16.45
CA ALA A 56 17.23 -8.04 -16.19
C ALA A 56 18.14 -6.80 -16.19
N GLY A 57 17.72 -5.71 -16.84
CA GLY A 57 18.46 -4.46 -16.99
C GLY A 57 17.77 -3.55 -17.99
N GLY A 58 18.46 -2.49 -18.41
CA GLY A 58 17.95 -1.54 -19.41
C GLY A 58 17.61 -0.17 -18.81
N PRO A 59 17.11 0.77 -19.66
CA PRO A 59 16.92 2.17 -19.26
C PRO A 59 16.02 2.35 -18.03
N THR A 60 14.90 1.64 -17.98
CA THR A 60 13.92 1.74 -16.88
C THR A 60 14.57 1.46 -15.53
N LEU A 61 15.33 0.37 -15.44
CA LEU A 61 16.00 0.01 -14.18
C LEU A 61 17.16 0.96 -13.86
N SER A 62 17.85 1.49 -14.88
CA SER A 62 18.90 2.52 -14.67
C SER A 62 18.32 3.80 -14.08
N TRP A 63 17.15 4.22 -14.53
CA TRP A 63 16.42 5.35 -13.93
C TRP A 63 16.06 5.09 -12.47
N LEU A 64 15.49 3.92 -12.17
CA LEU A 64 15.14 3.58 -10.79
C LEU A 64 16.36 3.54 -9.87
N THR A 65 17.49 3.01 -10.36
CA THR A 65 18.76 3.01 -9.61
C THR A 65 19.23 4.43 -9.31
N ALA A 66 19.19 5.33 -10.29
CA ALA A 66 19.54 6.74 -10.09
C ALA A 66 18.63 7.46 -9.10
N MET A 67 17.31 7.14 -9.11
CA MET A 67 16.36 7.66 -8.12
C MET A 67 16.67 7.13 -6.72
N ARG A 68 16.98 5.83 -6.60
CA ARG A 68 17.30 5.19 -5.32
C ARG A 68 18.54 5.80 -4.62
N GLU A 69 19.48 6.37 -5.39
CA GLU A 69 20.64 7.08 -4.84
C GLU A 69 20.25 8.38 -4.10
N ARG A 70 19.04 8.91 -4.36
CA ARG A 70 18.59 10.20 -3.83
C ARG A 70 17.38 10.10 -2.91
N TYR A 71 16.51 9.12 -3.16
CA TYR A 71 15.25 8.94 -2.44
C TYR A 71 15.08 7.52 -1.95
N PRO A 72 14.48 7.30 -0.79
CA PRO A 72 13.91 6.01 -0.44
C PRO A 72 12.89 5.58 -1.51
N ILE A 73 12.85 4.29 -1.83
CA ILE A 73 11.92 3.72 -2.81
C ILE A 73 10.94 2.78 -2.12
N SER A 74 9.64 2.88 -2.42
CA SER A 74 8.63 1.85 -2.19
C SER A 74 8.44 1.02 -3.45
N LEU A 75 8.32 -0.30 -3.30
CA LEU A 75 7.93 -1.22 -4.36
C LEU A 75 6.48 -1.64 -4.12
N HIS A 76 5.57 -1.17 -4.96
CA HIS A 76 4.16 -1.50 -4.90
C HIS A 76 3.81 -2.54 -5.97
N GLY A 77 3.30 -3.69 -5.55
CA GLY A 77 2.96 -4.81 -6.43
C GLY A 77 1.50 -4.75 -6.86
N VAL A 78 1.26 -5.05 -8.13
CA VAL A 78 -0.08 -5.11 -8.74
C VAL A 78 -0.38 -6.45 -9.40
N GLY A 79 0.55 -7.42 -9.32
CA GLY A 79 0.48 -8.63 -10.11
C GLY A 79 0.71 -9.94 -9.38
N MET A 80 1.01 -9.94 -8.09
CA MET A 80 1.22 -11.18 -7.32
C MET A 80 -0.06 -11.99 -7.16
N SER A 81 -1.23 -11.31 -7.20
CA SER A 81 -2.53 -11.98 -7.10
C SER A 81 -2.66 -12.84 -5.84
N LEU A 82 -2.38 -12.24 -4.67
CA LEU A 82 -2.35 -12.95 -3.38
C LEU A 82 -3.67 -13.66 -3.04
N GLY A 83 -4.79 -13.20 -3.61
CA GLY A 83 -6.11 -13.80 -3.44
C GLY A 83 -6.45 -14.94 -4.39
N THR A 84 -5.54 -15.36 -5.27
CA THR A 84 -5.78 -16.49 -6.16
C THR A 84 -5.96 -17.79 -5.38
N ALA A 85 -6.85 -18.67 -5.84
CA ALA A 85 -7.01 -20.01 -5.25
C ALA A 85 -5.88 -20.99 -5.64
N SER A 86 -5.09 -20.65 -6.66
CA SER A 86 -3.93 -21.43 -7.10
C SER A 86 -2.69 -21.04 -6.29
N PRO A 87 -1.65 -21.90 -6.22
CA PRO A 87 -0.36 -21.49 -5.66
C PRO A 87 0.19 -20.22 -6.32
N LEU A 88 0.95 -19.42 -5.58
CA LEU A 88 1.59 -18.21 -6.12
C LEU A 88 2.49 -18.51 -7.32
N ASP A 89 2.53 -17.59 -8.27
CA ASP A 89 3.47 -17.65 -9.39
C ASP A 89 4.92 -17.49 -8.88
N GLN A 90 5.62 -18.60 -8.80
CA GLN A 90 7.01 -18.66 -8.32
C GLN A 90 7.97 -17.89 -9.22
N VAL A 91 7.65 -17.70 -10.50
CA VAL A 91 8.47 -16.90 -11.41
C VAL A 91 8.29 -15.41 -11.10
N HIS A 92 7.06 -14.98 -10.86
CA HIS A 92 6.77 -13.62 -10.44
C HIS A 92 7.40 -13.32 -9.07
N LEU A 93 7.17 -14.17 -8.08
CA LEU A 93 7.75 -14.03 -6.75
C LEU A 93 9.28 -13.93 -6.79
N LYS A 94 9.93 -14.77 -7.59
CA LYS A 94 11.38 -14.69 -7.77
C LYS A 94 11.83 -13.35 -8.37
N ARG A 95 11.10 -12.82 -9.36
CA ARG A 95 11.41 -11.52 -9.97
C ARG A 95 11.29 -10.39 -8.95
N LEU A 96 10.27 -10.44 -8.08
CA LEU A 96 10.10 -9.48 -7.00
C LEU A 96 11.26 -9.55 -6.00
N VAL A 97 11.67 -10.76 -5.60
CA VAL A 97 12.84 -10.96 -4.72
C VAL A 97 14.13 -10.43 -5.36
N ASP A 98 14.33 -10.68 -6.65
CA ASP A 98 15.51 -10.20 -7.36
C ASP A 98 15.51 -8.66 -7.46
N LEU A 99 14.35 -8.03 -7.65
CA LEU A 99 14.18 -6.57 -7.65
C LEU A 99 14.41 -5.98 -6.25
N GLU A 100 13.81 -6.59 -5.23
CA GLU A 100 13.96 -6.16 -3.84
C GLU A 100 15.42 -6.12 -3.40
N ARG A 101 16.17 -7.19 -3.67
CA ARG A 101 17.61 -7.25 -3.37
C ARG A 101 18.45 -6.22 -4.10
N ARG A 102 18.03 -5.80 -5.30
CA ARG A 102 18.75 -4.82 -6.12
C ARG A 102 18.48 -3.39 -5.67
N ILE A 103 17.24 -3.09 -5.30
CA ILE A 103 16.80 -1.73 -4.96
C ILE A 103 16.93 -1.48 -3.46
N GLU A 104 16.85 -2.52 -2.62
CA GLU A 104 16.80 -2.40 -1.16
C GLU A 104 15.76 -1.36 -0.73
N PRO A 105 14.46 -1.58 -1.08
CA PRO A 105 13.40 -0.60 -0.86
C PRO A 105 13.11 -0.40 0.63
N GLY A 106 12.56 0.75 0.99
CA GLY A 106 12.03 1.02 2.31
C GLY A 106 10.79 0.18 2.62
N GLY A 107 9.87 0.02 1.65
CA GLY A 107 8.65 -0.76 1.72
C GLY A 107 8.47 -1.70 0.54
N VAL A 108 7.64 -2.73 0.74
CA VAL A 108 7.07 -3.58 -0.31
C VAL A 108 5.61 -3.79 0.04
N SER A 109 4.72 -3.52 -0.89
CA SER A 109 3.28 -3.65 -0.72
C SER A 109 2.64 -4.46 -1.85
N GLU A 110 1.44 -4.95 -1.59
CA GLU A 110 0.57 -5.66 -2.53
C GLU A 110 -0.89 -5.47 -2.14
N HIS A 111 -1.81 -5.79 -3.06
CA HIS A 111 -3.23 -5.56 -2.89
C HIS A 111 -3.97 -6.76 -2.25
N LEU A 112 -5.02 -6.45 -1.50
CA LEU A 112 -6.02 -7.44 -1.06
C LEU A 112 -6.95 -7.78 -2.22
N SER A 113 -6.40 -8.44 -3.24
CA SER A 113 -7.09 -8.73 -4.50
C SER A 113 -6.62 -10.03 -5.14
N TRP A 114 -7.29 -10.42 -6.21
CA TRP A 114 -6.82 -11.44 -7.13
C TRP A 114 -6.93 -10.94 -8.58
N SER A 115 -6.03 -11.39 -9.44
CA SER A 115 -5.97 -11.06 -10.86
C SER A 115 -5.63 -12.26 -11.74
N ILE A 116 -5.40 -13.43 -11.15
CA ILE A 116 -5.08 -14.66 -11.89
C ILE A 116 -6.11 -15.75 -11.57
N ALA A 117 -6.74 -16.31 -12.61
CA ALA A 117 -7.61 -17.47 -12.51
C ALA A 117 -7.30 -18.46 -13.63
N ASP A 118 -7.12 -19.74 -13.31
CA ASP A 118 -6.84 -20.82 -14.26
C ASP A 118 -5.69 -20.50 -15.25
N GLY A 119 -4.65 -19.79 -14.75
CA GLY A 119 -3.50 -19.37 -15.56
C GLY A 119 -3.75 -18.20 -16.52
N VAL A 120 -4.93 -17.57 -16.44
CA VAL A 120 -5.27 -16.36 -17.19
C VAL A 120 -5.09 -15.15 -16.28
N TYR A 121 -4.27 -14.20 -16.71
CA TYR A 121 -4.10 -12.92 -16.05
C TYR A 121 -5.21 -11.95 -16.50
N LEU A 122 -5.92 -11.41 -15.54
CA LEU A 122 -6.91 -10.37 -15.74
C LEU A 122 -6.24 -9.02 -15.43
N ASN A 123 -6.37 -8.05 -16.32
CA ASN A 123 -5.78 -6.72 -16.12
C ASN A 123 -6.65 -5.89 -15.16
N ASP A 124 -6.91 -6.43 -13.98
CA ASP A 124 -7.73 -5.77 -12.95
C ASP A 124 -7.39 -6.34 -11.57
N LEU A 125 -7.68 -5.56 -10.53
CA LEU A 125 -7.54 -5.94 -9.12
C LEU A 125 -8.94 -6.31 -8.59
N ILE A 126 -9.27 -7.59 -8.63
CA ILE A 126 -10.62 -8.06 -8.31
C ILE A 126 -10.72 -8.34 -6.81
N ALA A 127 -11.78 -7.79 -6.19
CA ALA A 127 -12.06 -8.02 -4.79
C ALA A 127 -12.28 -9.51 -4.47
N LEU A 128 -11.95 -9.91 -3.24
CA LEU A 128 -12.14 -11.26 -2.73
C LEU A 128 -13.56 -11.49 -2.20
N PRO A 129 -14.08 -12.71 -2.23
CA PRO A 129 -15.14 -13.09 -1.31
C PRO A 129 -14.56 -13.21 0.11
N TYR A 130 -14.99 -12.37 1.03
CA TYR A 130 -14.47 -12.36 2.39
C TYR A 130 -15.10 -13.50 3.23
N THR A 131 -14.46 -14.66 3.16
CA THR A 131 -14.81 -15.90 3.84
C THR A 131 -13.61 -16.43 4.63
N GLU A 132 -13.82 -17.38 5.54
CA GLU A 132 -12.71 -18.05 6.24
C GLU A 132 -11.76 -18.76 5.27
N GLU A 133 -12.29 -19.38 4.21
CA GLU A 133 -11.47 -20.07 3.20
C GLU A 133 -10.57 -19.12 2.44
N SER A 134 -11.10 -17.97 1.97
CA SER A 134 -10.28 -16.97 1.29
C SER A 134 -9.28 -16.27 2.22
N LEU A 135 -9.62 -16.13 3.50
CA LEU A 135 -8.72 -15.63 4.53
C LEU A 135 -7.51 -16.55 4.71
N ASP A 136 -7.73 -17.86 4.83
CA ASP A 136 -6.66 -18.84 4.99
C ASP A 136 -5.74 -18.87 3.76
N VAL A 137 -6.31 -18.83 2.56
CA VAL A 137 -5.54 -18.78 1.31
C VAL A 137 -4.71 -17.50 1.24
N PHE A 138 -5.35 -16.35 1.44
CA PHE A 138 -4.68 -15.06 1.34
C PHE A 138 -3.55 -14.90 2.37
N ALA A 139 -3.82 -15.21 3.64
CA ALA A 139 -2.83 -15.13 4.71
C ALA A 139 -1.65 -16.09 4.46
N THR A 140 -1.90 -17.29 3.92
CA THR A 140 -0.84 -18.24 3.53
C THR A 140 0.06 -17.64 2.45
N HIS A 141 -0.51 -17.01 1.41
CA HIS A 141 0.24 -16.40 0.34
C HIS A 141 1.05 -15.18 0.81
N VAL A 142 0.49 -14.38 1.74
CA VAL A 142 1.24 -13.28 2.38
C VAL A 142 2.43 -13.81 3.15
N LEU A 143 2.26 -14.90 3.91
CA LEU A 143 3.37 -15.55 4.64
C LEU A 143 4.45 -16.06 3.67
N GLU A 144 4.06 -16.71 2.57
CA GLU A 144 4.98 -17.19 1.54
C GLU A 144 5.77 -16.04 0.90
N MET A 145 5.08 -14.93 0.55
CA MET A 145 5.71 -13.73 0.01
C MET A 145 6.71 -13.13 1.00
N GLN A 146 6.33 -12.97 2.28
CA GLN A 146 7.20 -12.45 3.33
C GLN A 146 8.41 -13.36 3.59
N ASP A 147 8.20 -14.69 3.56
CA ASP A 147 9.31 -15.64 3.72
C ASP A 147 10.30 -15.55 2.56
N ALA A 148 9.84 -15.40 1.33
CA ALA A 148 10.71 -15.23 0.16
C ALA A 148 11.49 -13.91 0.22
N LEU A 149 10.84 -12.80 0.60
CA LEU A 149 11.43 -11.46 0.70
C LEU A 149 12.26 -11.25 1.97
N LYS A 150 12.09 -12.11 3.00
CA LYS A 150 12.70 -11.97 4.33
C LYS A 150 12.39 -10.63 5.02
N ARG A 151 11.20 -10.11 4.76
CA ARG A 151 10.73 -8.85 5.35
C ARG A 151 9.22 -8.81 5.50
N ARG A 152 8.75 -7.91 6.37
CA ARG A 152 7.34 -7.55 6.49
C ARG A 152 6.89 -6.83 5.23
N VAL A 153 5.71 -7.17 4.70
CA VAL A 153 5.04 -6.46 3.60
C VAL A 153 3.83 -5.69 4.10
N LEU A 154 3.31 -4.80 3.25
CA LEU A 154 2.07 -4.09 3.50
C LEU A 154 1.00 -4.62 2.55
N ILE A 155 -0.24 -4.72 3.06
CA ILE A 155 -1.39 -5.14 2.28
C ILE A 155 -2.38 -3.99 2.19
N GLU A 156 -2.74 -3.66 0.96
CA GLU A 156 -3.63 -2.55 0.65
C GLU A 156 -5.09 -2.97 0.60
N ASN A 157 -5.98 -2.17 1.19
CA ASN A 157 -7.42 -2.30 1.03
C ASN A 157 -7.84 -1.88 -0.39
N PRO A 158 -8.62 -2.71 -1.11
CA PRO A 158 -9.00 -2.43 -2.48
C PRO A 158 -10.13 -1.41 -2.59
N SER A 159 -10.27 -0.78 -3.77
CA SER A 159 -11.53 -0.20 -4.17
C SER A 159 -12.50 -1.31 -4.63
N SER A 160 -13.73 -1.29 -4.12
CA SER A 160 -14.69 -2.37 -4.35
C SER A 160 -15.88 -1.91 -5.22
N TYR A 161 -16.15 -2.68 -6.27
CA TYR A 161 -17.29 -2.51 -7.18
C TYR A 161 -18.30 -3.66 -7.06
N LEU A 162 -17.86 -4.77 -6.50
CA LEU A 162 -18.64 -5.99 -6.37
C LEU A 162 -18.71 -6.44 -4.90
N ARG A 163 -19.84 -7.00 -4.53
CA ARG A 163 -20.00 -7.73 -3.27
C ARG A 163 -20.44 -9.16 -3.56
N TYR A 164 -19.73 -10.09 -3.00
CA TYR A 164 -20.11 -11.50 -3.10
C TYR A 164 -21.17 -11.82 -2.05
N ALA A 165 -22.25 -12.47 -2.48
CA ALA A 165 -23.37 -12.80 -1.61
C ALA A 165 -22.99 -13.74 -0.42
N HIS A 166 -21.87 -14.45 -0.55
CA HIS A 166 -21.36 -15.37 0.46
C HIS A 166 -20.21 -14.77 1.31
N SER A 167 -19.86 -13.51 1.12
CA SER A 167 -18.95 -12.79 2.04
C SER A 167 -19.62 -12.64 3.41
N VAL A 168 -19.00 -13.16 4.44
CA VAL A 168 -19.54 -13.17 5.83
C VAL A 168 -18.68 -12.36 6.79
N ILE A 169 -17.45 -12.04 6.40
CA ILE A 169 -16.52 -11.24 7.20
C ILE A 169 -16.52 -9.81 6.63
N PRO A 170 -16.72 -8.76 7.44
CA PRO A 170 -16.51 -7.38 6.99
C PRO A 170 -15.07 -7.14 6.51
N GLU A 171 -14.89 -6.36 5.45
CA GLU A 171 -13.57 -6.12 4.85
C GLU A 171 -12.51 -5.62 5.85
N PRO A 172 -12.78 -4.62 6.74
CA PRO A 172 -11.77 -4.21 7.72
C PRO A 172 -11.41 -5.32 8.70
N GLU A 173 -12.37 -6.15 9.13
CA GLU A 173 -12.10 -7.31 9.97
C GLU A 173 -11.26 -8.35 9.24
N PHE A 174 -11.57 -8.61 7.96
CA PHE A 174 -10.79 -9.53 7.12
C PHE A 174 -9.34 -9.07 7.00
N LEU A 175 -9.12 -7.80 6.68
CA LEU A 175 -7.79 -7.21 6.57
C LEU A 175 -7.01 -7.32 7.90
N LEU A 176 -7.66 -7.04 9.03
CA LEU A 176 -7.04 -7.16 10.35
C LEU A 176 -6.72 -8.62 10.72
N GLU A 177 -7.57 -9.59 10.33
CA GLU A 177 -7.26 -11.00 10.53
C GLU A 177 -6.07 -11.45 9.65
N VAL A 178 -5.95 -10.94 8.42
CA VAL A 178 -4.75 -11.14 7.60
C VAL A 178 -3.51 -10.63 8.33
N THR A 179 -3.55 -9.41 8.90
CA THR A 179 -2.40 -8.87 9.65
C THR A 179 -2.08 -9.69 10.89
N ARG A 180 -3.11 -10.15 11.60
CA ARG A 180 -2.94 -10.99 12.80
C ARG A 180 -2.29 -12.35 12.49
N ILE A 181 -2.68 -12.99 11.40
CA ILE A 181 -2.16 -14.32 11.00
C ILE A 181 -0.75 -14.19 10.42
N SER A 182 -0.55 -13.24 9.51
CA SER A 182 0.69 -13.15 8.73
C SER A 182 1.75 -12.23 9.32
N GLY A 183 1.36 -11.32 10.24
CA GLY A 183 2.25 -10.29 10.75
C GLY A 183 2.55 -9.17 9.76
N CYS A 184 1.85 -9.08 8.61
CA CYS A 184 1.98 -7.97 7.67
C CYS A 184 1.46 -6.65 8.27
N ALA A 185 1.71 -5.52 7.59
CA ALA A 185 1.10 -4.25 7.92
C ALA A 185 -0.02 -3.90 6.93
N VAL A 186 -0.77 -2.86 7.24
CA VAL A 186 -1.77 -2.29 6.36
C VAL A 186 -1.13 -1.13 5.59
N LEU A 187 -1.28 -1.13 4.27
CA LEU A 187 -1.27 0.06 3.45
C LEU A 187 -2.72 0.52 3.39
N LEU A 188 -3.00 1.69 3.98
CA LEU A 188 -4.35 2.22 4.05
C LEU A 188 -4.59 3.22 2.91
N ASP A 189 -5.27 2.79 1.85
CA ASP A 189 -5.74 3.72 0.84
C ASP A 189 -7.08 4.34 1.24
N VAL A 190 -7.05 5.66 1.50
CA VAL A 190 -8.21 6.44 1.95
C VAL A 190 -9.17 6.73 0.79
N ASN A 191 -8.65 6.87 -0.45
CA ASN A 191 -9.49 7.02 -1.63
C ASN A 191 -10.27 5.74 -1.92
N ASN A 192 -9.64 4.56 -1.78
CA ASN A 192 -10.29 3.26 -1.96
C ASN A 192 -11.43 3.05 -0.97
N VAL A 193 -11.21 3.42 0.31
CA VAL A 193 -12.28 3.41 1.31
C VAL A 193 -13.41 4.35 0.91
N PHE A 194 -13.10 5.56 0.46
CA PHE A 194 -14.11 6.53 0.03
C PHE A 194 -14.89 6.06 -1.19
N VAL A 195 -14.20 5.58 -2.24
CA VAL A 195 -14.82 5.03 -3.45
C VAL A 195 -15.75 3.87 -3.11
N SER A 196 -15.27 2.91 -2.32
CA SER A 196 -16.05 1.76 -1.86
C SER A 196 -17.26 2.18 -1.03
N ALA A 197 -17.09 3.15 -0.12
CA ALA A 197 -18.18 3.66 0.72
C ALA A 197 -19.29 4.30 -0.11
N MET A 198 -18.93 5.10 -1.12
CA MET A 198 -19.90 5.74 -2.01
C MET A 198 -20.61 4.74 -2.91
N ASN A 199 -19.91 3.73 -3.41
CA ASN A 199 -20.49 2.70 -4.28
C ASN A 199 -21.41 1.74 -3.52
N HIS A 200 -21.09 1.43 -2.27
CA HIS A 200 -21.79 0.41 -1.49
C HIS A 200 -22.67 0.97 -0.36
N GLY A 201 -22.60 2.27 -0.08
CA GLY A 201 -23.48 2.94 0.89
C GLY A 201 -23.14 2.63 2.35
N PHE A 202 -21.86 2.53 2.70
CA PHE A 202 -21.41 2.47 4.11
C PHE A 202 -20.72 3.77 4.54
N ASP A 203 -20.47 3.92 5.84
CA ASP A 203 -19.79 5.09 6.39
C ASP A 203 -18.26 4.90 6.34
N PRO A 204 -17.51 5.69 5.54
CA PRO A 204 -16.06 5.58 5.45
C PRO A 204 -15.35 5.86 6.77
N VAL A 205 -15.93 6.71 7.64
CA VAL A 205 -15.34 7.00 8.95
C VAL A 205 -15.37 5.77 9.84
N GLN A 206 -16.47 5.00 9.84
CA GLN A 206 -16.55 3.76 10.60
C GLN A 206 -15.56 2.72 10.12
N TYR A 207 -15.30 2.65 8.81
CA TYR A 207 -14.28 1.77 8.26
C TYR A 207 -12.89 2.17 8.77
N LEU A 208 -12.51 3.42 8.56
CA LEU A 208 -11.19 3.95 8.92
C LEU A 208 -10.91 3.83 10.43
N ASP A 209 -11.92 4.06 11.27
CA ASP A 209 -11.79 3.98 12.73
C ASP A 209 -11.53 2.54 13.24
N GLN A 210 -11.86 1.51 12.46
CA GLN A 210 -11.57 0.10 12.81
C GLN A 210 -10.11 -0.28 12.63
N ILE A 211 -9.34 0.43 11.77
CA ILE A 211 -7.93 0.08 11.53
C ILE A 211 -7.05 0.69 12.63
N PRO A 212 -6.39 -0.12 13.49
CA PRO A 212 -5.53 0.39 14.55
C PRO A 212 -4.31 1.15 14.00
N ALA A 213 -3.91 2.21 14.70
CA ALA A 213 -2.80 3.07 14.28
C ALA A 213 -1.45 2.33 14.13
N ASP A 214 -1.20 1.33 14.95
CA ASP A 214 0.04 0.52 14.93
C ASP A 214 0.05 -0.52 13.80
N GLN A 215 -1.09 -0.80 13.18
CA GLN A 215 -1.17 -1.66 11.99
C GLN A 215 -0.93 -0.88 10.68
N ILE A 216 -1.13 0.45 10.67
CA ILE A 216 -0.93 1.28 9.48
C ILE A 216 0.55 1.54 9.29
N GLY A 217 1.13 0.98 8.22
CA GLY A 217 2.52 1.20 7.83
C GLY A 217 2.69 2.32 6.81
N GLU A 218 1.69 2.53 5.95
CA GLU A 218 1.69 3.49 4.86
C GLU A 218 0.25 3.92 4.55
N ILE A 219 0.08 5.12 3.95
CA ILE A 219 -1.22 5.64 3.53
C ILE A 219 -1.12 6.06 2.07
N HIS A 220 -2.12 5.69 1.25
CA HIS A 220 -2.29 6.19 -0.11
C HIS A 220 -3.44 7.20 -0.19
N LEU A 221 -3.25 8.19 -1.07
CA LEU A 221 -4.22 9.21 -1.46
C LEU A 221 -4.23 9.33 -2.97
N GLY A 222 -5.37 9.11 -3.59
CA GLY A 222 -5.58 9.24 -5.02
C GLY A 222 -6.81 10.06 -5.37
N GLY A 223 -6.93 10.43 -6.62
CA GLY A 223 -8.17 10.94 -7.18
C GLY A 223 -9.02 9.82 -7.78
N HIS A 224 -10.28 10.09 -8.04
CA HIS A 224 -11.19 9.14 -8.68
C HIS A 224 -12.11 9.85 -9.66
N SER A 225 -12.64 9.12 -10.62
CA SER A 225 -13.66 9.63 -11.54
C SER A 225 -15.07 9.15 -11.18
N GLN A 226 -16.07 9.70 -11.87
CA GLN A 226 -17.45 9.31 -11.71
C GLN A 226 -18.03 8.97 -13.09
N THR A 227 -18.78 7.88 -13.15
CA THR A 227 -19.53 7.48 -14.33
C THR A 227 -20.97 7.12 -13.95
N ILE A 228 -21.87 7.13 -14.92
CA ILE A 228 -23.27 6.74 -14.72
C ILE A 228 -23.51 5.42 -15.46
N ILE A 229 -23.86 4.39 -14.70
CA ILE A 229 -24.22 3.08 -15.23
C ILE A 229 -25.65 2.77 -14.78
N ASP A 230 -26.56 2.56 -15.72
CA ASP A 230 -27.99 2.26 -15.47
C ASP A 230 -28.65 3.28 -14.50
N GLY A 231 -28.32 4.58 -14.67
CA GLY A 231 -28.86 5.67 -13.85
C GLY A 231 -28.29 5.76 -12.44
N ARG A 232 -27.28 4.96 -12.10
CA ARG A 232 -26.55 5.03 -10.84
C ARG A 232 -25.18 5.66 -11.05
N THR A 233 -24.80 6.58 -10.16
CA THR A 233 -23.45 7.11 -10.13
C THR A 233 -22.53 6.06 -9.53
N ILE A 234 -21.50 5.67 -10.26
CA ILE A 234 -20.42 4.79 -9.81
C ILE A 234 -19.14 5.62 -9.75
N ARG A 235 -18.42 5.58 -8.64
CA ARG A 235 -17.06 6.10 -8.55
C ARG A 235 -16.08 5.05 -9.02
N VAL A 236 -15.10 5.49 -9.80
CA VAL A 236 -14.07 4.64 -10.39
C VAL A 236 -12.72 5.12 -9.85
N ASP A 237 -12.01 4.20 -9.24
CA ASP A 237 -10.68 4.40 -8.71
C ASP A 237 -9.66 4.34 -9.86
N ASP A 238 -9.51 5.46 -10.54
CA ASP A 238 -8.65 5.58 -11.73
C ASP A 238 -7.38 6.40 -11.48
N HIS A 239 -7.25 6.96 -10.28
CA HIS A 239 -6.12 7.79 -9.86
C HIS A 239 -5.72 8.80 -10.96
N GLY A 240 -6.71 9.43 -11.59
CA GLY A 240 -6.53 10.29 -12.76
C GLY A 240 -6.82 11.77 -12.54
N SER A 241 -6.97 12.19 -11.28
CA SER A 241 -7.32 13.55 -10.90
C SER A 241 -6.71 13.91 -9.54
N ARG A 242 -6.84 15.20 -9.15
CA ARG A 242 -6.49 15.63 -7.79
C ARG A 242 -7.33 14.91 -6.75
N VAL A 243 -6.76 14.73 -5.57
CA VAL A 243 -7.48 14.22 -4.39
C VAL A 243 -8.63 15.18 -4.05
N CYS A 244 -9.84 14.66 -3.90
CA CYS A 244 -11.02 15.49 -3.60
C CYS A 244 -11.05 15.92 -2.12
N ASP A 245 -11.82 16.95 -1.82
CA ASP A 245 -11.87 17.52 -0.46
C ASP A 245 -12.40 16.53 0.58
N GLU A 246 -13.30 15.64 0.21
CA GLU A 246 -13.84 14.60 1.08
C GLU A 246 -12.76 13.58 1.49
N VAL A 247 -11.91 13.16 0.54
CA VAL A 247 -10.79 12.25 0.82
C VAL A 247 -9.74 12.96 1.68
N TRP A 248 -9.45 14.24 1.43
CA TRP A 248 -8.58 15.04 2.30
C TRP A 248 -9.11 15.13 3.73
N ALA A 249 -10.41 15.34 3.92
CA ALA A 249 -11.01 15.41 5.24
C ALA A 249 -10.92 14.07 5.99
N LEU A 250 -11.10 12.95 5.29
CA LEU A 250 -10.89 11.61 5.85
C LEU A 250 -9.44 11.37 6.23
N TYR A 251 -8.50 11.78 5.38
CA TYR A 251 -7.07 11.69 5.65
C TYR A 251 -6.66 12.50 6.88
N GLU A 252 -7.11 13.78 7.00
CA GLU A 252 -6.84 14.59 8.19
C GLU A 252 -7.30 13.89 9.47
N ARG A 253 -8.50 13.28 9.45
CA ARG A 253 -9.01 12.49 10.57
C ARG A 253 -8.13 11.29 10.89
N VAL A 254 -7.67 10.54 9.88
CA VAL A 254 -6.76 9.39 10.08
C VAL A 254 -5.47 9.87 10.74
N ILE A 255 -4.86 10.92 10.22
CA ILE A 255 -3.61 11.46 10.76
C ILE A 255 -3.78 12.03 12.18
N GLU A 256 -4.91 12.70 12.48
CA GLU A 256 -5.20 13.17 13.83
C GLU A 256 -5.30 12.02 14.85
N ARG A 257 -5.84 10.87 14.43
CA ARG A 257 -5.99 9.67 15.28
C ARG A 257 -4.70 8.85 15.39
N CYS A 258 -3.98 8.70 14.29
CA CYS A 258 -2.87 7.73 14.16
C CYS A 258 -1.48 8.37 14.31
N GLY A 259 -1.38 9.71 14.29
CA GLY A 259 -0.10 10.40 14.15
C GLY A 259 0.41 10.40 12.70
N ALA A 260 1.57 11.00 12.48
CA ALA A 260 2.17 11.08 11.16
C ALA A 260 2.56 9.68 10.65
N LYS A 261 2.21 9.40 9.40
CA LYS A 261 2.51 8.16 8.67
C LYS A 261 3.11 8.48 7.31
N PRO A 262 3.97 7.62 6.74
CA PRO A 262 4.36 7.72 5.34
C PRO A 262 3.10 7.82 4.48
N THR A 263 3.02 8.82 3.60
CA THR A 263 1.82 9.07 2.80
C THR A 263 2.19 9.28 1.35
N LEU A 264 1.58 8.52 0.43
CA LEU A 264 1.77 8.64 -1.00
C LEU A 264 0.67 9.49 -1.63
N ILE A 265 1.05 10.32 -2.59
CA ILE A 265 0.14 10.84 -3.62
C ILE A 265 0.26 9.92 -4.83
N GLU A 266 -0.78 9.14 -5.06
CA GLU A 266 -0.86 8.21 -6.18
C GLU A 266 -1.58 8.85 -7.37
N TRP A 267 -1.01 8.65 -8.57
CA TRP A 267 -1.59 9.17 -9.80
C TRP A 267 -1.21 8.27 -10.98
N ASP A 268 -2.16 7.49 -11.53
CA ASP A 268 -1.90 6.40 -12.48
C ASP A 268 -2.44 6.62 -13.88
N SER A 269 -3.42 7.49 -14.03
CA SER A 269 -3.98 7.86 -15.33
C SER A 269 -3.99 9.37 -15.51
N ASN A 270 -4.08 9.86 -16.74
CA ASN A 270 -4.03 11.31 -17.02
C ASN A 270 -2.89 12.03 -16.27
N ILE A 271 -1.68 11.42 -16.29
CA ILE A 271 -0.54 11.87 -15.49
C ILE A 271 -0.29 13.37 -15.75
N PRO A 272 -0.32 14.22 -14.70
CA PRO A 272 -0.14 15.66 -14.82
C PRO A 272 1.34 16.05 -14.90
N GLU A 273 1.60 17.36 -15.00
CA GLU A 273 2.93 17.91 -14.78
C GLU A 273 3.42 17.61 -13.35
N LEU A 274 4.72 17.41 -13.17
CA LEU A 274 5.32 17.08 -11.87
C LEU A 274 4.93 18.09 -10.76
N SER A 275 4.86 19.38 -11.10
CA SER A 275 4.46 20.44 -10.16
C SER A 275 3.10 20.18 -9.50
N VAL A 276 2.17 19.56 -10.19
CA VAL A 276 0.83 19.21 -9.65
C VAL A 276 0.93 18.13 -8.59
N LEU A 277 1.75 17.10 -8.82
CA LEU A 277 2.02 16.05 -7.83
C LEU A 277 2.71 16.63 -6.59
N LEU A 278 3.70 17.51 -6.80
CA LEU A 278 4.41 18.17 -5.71
C LEU A 278 3.51 19.07 -4.88
N ASP A 279 2.52 19.75 -5.49
CA ASP A 279 1.52 20.55 -4.78
C ASP A 279 0.66 19.68 -3.84
N GLU A 280 0.20 18.51 -4.32
CA GLU A 280 -0.57 17.56 -3.51
C GLU A 280 0.30 16.98 -2.38
N ALA A 281 1.54 16.58 -2.68
CA ALA A 281 2.48 16.09 -1.66
C ALA A 281 2.76 17.15 -0.59
N ALA A 282 2.95 18.40 -0.98
CA ALA A 282 3.12 19.50 -0.04
C ALA A 282 1.86 19.75 0.82
N LYS A 283 0.66 19.47 0.30
CA LYS A 283 -0.57 19.52 1.10
C LYS A 283 -0.58 18.41 2.16
N ALA A 284 -0.19 17.19 1.80
CA ALA A 284 -0.06 16.08 2.75
C ALA A 284 1.00 16.37 3.82
N ASP A 285 2.19 16.84 3.43
CA ASP A 285 3.26 17.19 4.39
C ASP A 285 2.80 18.23 5.42
N ARG A 286 2.04 19.26 5.03
CA ARG A 286 1.49 20.24 5.97
C ARG A 286 0.53 19.61 7.01
N ILE A 287 -0.19 18.56 6.63
CA ILE A 287 -1.07 17.81 7.55
C ILE A 287 -0.23 16.97 8.52
N LEU A 288 0.78 16.27 7.99
CA LEU A 288 1.71 15.47 8.77
C LEU A 288 2.49 16.31 9.80
N GLU A 289 3.01 17.46 9.39
CA GLU A 289 3.72 18.40 10.28
C GLU A 289 2.83 18.89 11.43
N ARG A 290 1.55 19.20 11.16
CA ARG A 290 0.59 19.60 12.19
C ARG A 290 0.37 18.50 13.23
N ALA A 291 0.29 17.24 12.79
CA ALA A 291 0.11 16.09 13.67
C ALA A 291 1.37 15.81 14.49
N HIS A 292 2.55 15.89 13.88
CA HIS A 292 3.83 15.72 14.58
C HIS A 292 4.01 16.77 15.68
N ASN A 293 3.64 18.02 15.43
CA ASN A 293 3.70 19.10 16.42
C ASN A 293 2.70 18.92 17.58
N LYS A 294 1.55 18.24 17.36
CA LYS A 294 0.59 17.92 18.41
C LYS A 294 1.02 16.73 19.29
N HIS A 295 1.80 15.82 18.74
CA HIS A 295 2.28 14.60 19.39
C HIS A 295 3.80 14.46 19.19
N PRO A 296 4.63 15.33 19.79
CA PRO A 296 6.08 15.18 19.68
C PRO A 296 6.45 13.81 20.30
N GLU A 297 7.04 12.93 19.49
CA GLU A 297 7.60 11.67 20.00
C GLU A 297 8.58 12.01 21.14
N ASN A 298 8.37 11.43 22.32
CA ASN A 298 9.35 11.51 23.39
C ASN A 298 10.65 10.89 22.85
N PRO A 299 11.77 11.62 22.80
CA PRO A 299 13.02 11.04 22.37
C PRO A 299 13.32 9.88 23.34
N THR A 300 13.36 8.67 22.82
CA THR A 300 13.73 7.47 23.56
C THR A 300 15.09 7.75 24.20
N GLU A 301 15.14 7.86 25.54
CA GLU A 301 16.36 7.95 26.31
C GLU A 301 17.23 6.75 25.95
N VAL A 302 18.25 6.99 25.15
CA VAL A 302 19.36 6.06 25.01
C VAL A 302 20.12 6.14 26.35
N SER A 303 19.69 5.33 27.29
CA SER A 303 20.41 5.12 28.54
C SER A 303 21.78 4.51 28.22
N HIS A 304 22.79 5.34 28.13
CA HIS A 304 24.18 4.89 28.24
C HIS A 304 24.39 4.39 29.65
N ALA A 305 24.20 3.08 29.89
CA ALA A 305 24.73 2.44 31.05
C ALA A 305 26.27 2.47 30.94
N VAL A 306 26.88 3.43 31.61
CA VAL A 306 28.33 3.42 31.91
C VAL A 306 28.55 2.30 32.90
N ILE A 307 29.17 1.21 32.43
CA ILE A 307 29.71 0.18 33.32
C ILE A 307 31.05 0.73 33.84
N GLY A 308 31.10 1.04 35.16
CA GLY A 308 32.30 1.29 35.89
C GLY A 308 32.96 -0.03 36.37
#